data_297eac6682591bde18c0a54855ab8d22
#
_entry.id   297eac6682591bde18c0a54855ab8d22
#
_cell.length_a   1.000
_cell.length_b   1.000
_cell.length_c   1.000
_cell.angle_alpha   90.00
_cell.angle_beta   90.00
_cell.angle_gamma   90.00
#
_symmetry.space_group_name_H-M   'P 1'
#
loop_
_entity.id
_entity.type
_entity.pdbx_description
1 polymer ?
#
loop_
_entity_poly.entity_id
_entity_poly.type
_entity_poly.pdbx_seq_one_letter_code
_entity_poly.pdbx_strand_id
1 'polypeptide(L)'
;MRLSDLSAHSPAVPHDPHFSVVTAPSFTRRNIADLAAGRCAAVRVPDFMPRTQCEEILRALENSPFESYGRQRVQPPVMRFGVGVSDHRRNGSVADSYWPAVEAGRKAWRGLGLPYDPFARCREILGADWPGAVAVGRRGGRELAPGVAREPNQGFQVHFDEALREFEDDLLDSPLVAQFAFNLYLSVPDGGGETVLWRHRWHPGDESFRLPESYGYSEAVVGDAESVEIRPVIGDALLLDPRNFHAVRPSTGARRIALGFSMGLSVTGNLLTWG
;
A
#
# COMPACT_ATOMS: atom_id res chain seq x y z
N MET A 1 -6.65 -40.93 -41.54
CA MET A 1 -7.23 -40.68 -40.21
C MET A 1 -6.39 -39.52 -39.62
N ARG A 2 -6.93 -38.29 -39.67
CA ARG A 2 -6.22 -37.08 -39.31
C ARG A 2 -6.43 -36.89 -37.80
N LEU A 3 -5.33 -36.79 -37.03
CA LEU A 3 -5.31 -36.31 -35.65
C LEU A 3 -5.24 -34.75 -35.71
N SER A 4 -6.38 -34.12 -35.72
CA SER A 4 -6.50 -32.66 -35.56
C SER A 4 -7.54 -32.41 -34.48
N ASP A 5 -7.21 -31.39 -33.65
CA ASP A 5 -8.08 -30.69 -32.70
C ASP A 5 -8.31 -31.37 -31.33
N LEU A 6 -7.25 -31.38 -30.53
CA LEU A 6 -7.39 -31.21 -29.09
C LEU A 6 -6.92 -29.79 -28.77
N SER A 7 -7.76 -28.76 -29.04
CA SER A 7 -7.62 -27.47 -28.40
C SER A 7 -7.92 -27.68 -26.91
N ALA A 8 -6.85 -27.73 -26.12
CA ALA A 8 -6.95 -27.73 -24.68
C ALA A 8 -7.60 -26.41 -24.26
N HIS A 9 -8.91 -26.43 -24.00
CA HIS A 9 -9.56 -25.39 -23.22
C HIS A 9 -8.94 -25.47 -21.83
N SER A 10 -8.06 -24.52 -21.47
CA SER A 10 -7.72 -24.28 -20.07
C SER A 10 -9.05 -24.08 -19.35
N PRO A 11 -9.34 -24.82 -18.29
CA PRO A 11 -10.54 -24.56 -17.50
C PRO A 11 -10.49 -23.12 -17.02
N ALA A 12 -11.54 -22.35 -17.31
CA ALA A 12 -11.68 -20.99 -16.78
C ALA A 12 -11.55 -21.05 -15.27
N VAL A 13 -10.61 -20.31 -14.70
CA VAL A 13 -10.43 -20.23 -13.24
C VAL A 13 -11.78 -19.77 -12.66
N PRO A 14 -12.37 -20.52 -11.69
CA PRO A 14 -13.64 -20.14 -11.12
C PRO A 14 -13.54 -18.75 -10.52
N HIS A 15 -14.35 -17.81 -10.99
CA HIS A 15 -14.43 -16.46 -10.40
C HIS A 15 -14.95 -16.58 -8.96
N ASP A 16 -14.11 -16.17 -7.98
CA ASP A 16 -14.57 -16.06 -6.59
C ASP A 16 -15.29 -14.72 -6.40
N PRO A 17 -16.61 -14.74 -6.16
CA PRO A 17 -17.38 -13.52 -5.97
C PRO A 17 -16.92 -12.71 -4.74
N HIS A 18 -16.11 -13.30 -3.87
CA HIS A 18 -15.56 -12.63 -2.69
C HIS A 18 -14.21 -11.94 -2.96
N PHE A 19 -13.48 -12.32 -4.02
CA PHE A 19 -12.25 -11.60 -4.39
C PHE A 19 -12.57 -10.43 -5.33
N SER A 20 -13.26 -9.43 -4.81
CA SER A 20 -13.74 -8.26 -5.56
C SER A 20 -13.42 -6.94 -4.85
N VAL A 21 -13.51 -5.85 -5.58
CA VAL A 21 -13.38 -4.49 -5.02
C VAL A 21 -14.74 -3.99 -4.57
N VAL A 22 -14.88 -3.73 -3.28
CA VAL A 22 -16.09 -3.13 -2.71
C VAL A 22 -15.97 -1.61 -2.81
N THR A 23 -16.92 -0.95 -3.49
CA THR A 23 -17.04 0.51 -3.49
C THR A 23 -18.02 0.93 -2.39
N ALA A 24 -17.59 1.81 -1.50
CA ALA A 24 -18.36 2.29 -0.36
C ALA A 24 -18.23 3.81 -0.20
N PRO A 25 -19.23 4.49 0.40
CA PRO A 25 -19.15 5.94 0.62
C PRO A 25 -18.17 6.35 1.72
N SER A 26 -17.79 5.42 2.61
CA SER A 26 -16.79 5.62 3.68
C SER A 26 -16.17 4.29 4.10
N PHE A 27 -15.07 4.33 4.85
CA PHE A 27 -14.49 3.13 5.48
C PHE A 27 -15.24 2.78 6.75
N THR A 28 -16.28 2.00 6.62
CA THR A 28 -17.08 1.54 7.76
C THR A 28 -16.39 0.39 8.51
N ARG A 29 -16.79 0.18 9.76
CA ARG A 29 -16.37 -0.99 10.55
C ARG A 29 -16.58 -2.31 9.81
N ARG A 30 -17.72 -2.43 9.09
CA ARG A 30 -18.05 -3.63 8.32
C ARG A 30 -17.04 -3.84 7.18
N ASN A 31 -16.76 -2.79 6.40
CA ASN A 31 -15.80 -2.88 5.28
C ASN A 31 -14.41 -3.31 5.76
N ILE A 32 -13.93 -2.74 6.86
CA ILE A 32 -12.63 -3.10 7.45
C ILE A 32 -12.64 -4.54 7.95
N ALA A 33 -13.72 -4.98 8.61
CA ALA A 33 -13.86 -6.36 9.06
C ALA A 33 -13.96 -7.36 7.90
N ASP A 34 -14.67 -7.01 6.82
CA ASP A 34 -14.78 -7.85 5.63
C ASP A 34 -13.45 -7.99 4.92
N LEU A 35 -12.67 -6.90 4.82
CA LEU A 35 -11.32 -6.92 4.28
C LEU A 35 -10.37 -7.74 5.16
N ALA A 36 -10.40 -7.56 6.48
CA ALA A 36 -9.61 -8.33 7.45
C ALA A 36 -9.88 -9.84 7.36
N ALA A 37 -11.13 -10.21 7.12
CA ALA A 37 -11.58 -11.59 6.97
C ALA A 37 -11.36 -12.16 5.55
N GLY A 38 -10.79 -11.38 4.61
CA GLY A 38 -10.56 -11.81 3.23
C GLY A 38 -11.85 -11.99 2.42
N ARG A 39 -12.95 -11.32 2.82
CA ARG A 39 -14.23 -11.35 2.09
C ARG A 39 -14.33 -10.34 0.95
N CYS A 40 -13.31 -9.53 0.75
CA CYS A 40 -13.11 -8.70 -0.43
C CYS A 40 -11.60 -8.50 -0.66
N ALA A 41 -11.21 -8.18 -1.87
CA ALA A 41 -9.82 -7.90 -2.23
C ALA A 41 -9.38 -6.51 -1.77
N ALA A 42 -10.27 -5.54 -1.91
CA ALA A 42 -10.04 -4.14 -1.54
C ALA A 42 -11.35 -3.40 -1.27
N VAL A 43 -11.25 -2.30 -0.55
CA VAL A 43 -12.33 -1.33 -0.37
C VAL A 43 -11.90 -0.01 -0.99
N ARG A 44 -12.71 0.52 -1.92
CA ARG A 44 -12.53 1.82 -2.57
C ARG A 44 -13.56 2.80 -2.01
N VAL A 45 -13.09 3.96 -1.62
CA VAL A 45 -13.95 5.09 -1.23
C VAL A 45 -13.75 6.21 -2.23
N PRO A 46 -14.72 6.45 -3.14
CA PRO A 46 -14.69 7.58 -4.07
C PRO A 46 -14.75 8.91 -3.32
N ASP A 47 -14.09 9.93 -3.86
CA ASP A 47 -14.09 11.29 -3.31
C ASP A 47 -13.74 11.34 -1.80
N PHE A 48 -12.88 10.41 -1.34
CA PHE A 48 -12.43 10.35 0.06
C PHE A 48 -11.82 11.68 0.52
N MET A 49 -11.07 12.35 -0.36
CA MET A 49 -10.55 13.69 -0.13
C MET A 49 -10.99 14.62 -1.26
N PRO A 50 -11.48 15.85 -0.96
CA PRO A 50 -11.83 16.80 -1.99
C PRO A 50 -10.68 17.04 -2.96
N ARG A 51 -10.98 17.10 -4.25
CA ARG A 51 -9.99 17.32 -5.31
C ARG A 51 -9.12 18.57 -5.06
N THR A 52 -9.71 19.62 -4.54
CA THR A 52 -8.98 20.87 -4.19
C THR A 52 -7.90 20.64 -3.15
N GLN A 53 -8.15 19.79 -2.13
CA GLN A 53 -7.14 19.41 -1.14
C GLN A 53 -6.06 18.51 -1.74
N CYS A 54 -6.41 17.60 -2.63
CA CYS A 54 -5.43 16.79 -3.37
C CYS A 54 -4.51 17.68 -4.21
N GLU A 55 -5.04 18.67 -4.92
CA GLU A 55 -4.29 19.62 -5.73
C GLU A 55 -3.41 20.54 -4.87
N GLU A 56 -3.85 20.92 -3.67
CA GLU A 56 -3.07 21.68 -2.71
C GLU A 56 -1.84 20.89 -2.23
N ILE A 57 -2.04 19.63 -1.84
CA ILE A 57 -0.95 18.75 -1.43
C ILE A 57 0.00 18.50 -2.63
N LEU A 58 -0.53 18.24 -3.81
CA LEU A 58 0.27 18.00 -5.02
C LEU A 58 1.16 19.20 -5.35
N ARG A 59 0.62 20.44 -5.32
CA ARG A 59 1.40 21.68 -5.53
C ARG A 59 2.51 21.85 -4.48
N ALA A 60 2.23 21.54 -3.22
CA ALA A 60 3.23 21.59 -2.17
C ALA A 60 4.38 20.59 -2.40
N LEU A 61 4.08 19.43 -3.01
CA LEU A 61 5.06 18.40 -3.34
C LEU A 61 5.83 18.67 -4.64
N GLU A 62 5.38 19.60 -5.49
CA GLU A 62 5.89 19.77 -6.87
C GLU A 62 7.40 20.06 -6.91
N ASN A 63 7.89 20.87 -6.00
CA ASN A 63 9.32 21.23 -5.91
C ASN A 63 10.07 20.46 -4.82
N SER A 64 9.47 19.42 -4.26
CA SER A 64 10.09 18.63 -3.21
C SER A 64 11.00 17.55 -3.80
N PRO A 65 12.16 17.28 -3.19
CA PRO A 65 13.04 16.22 -3.66
C PRO A 65 12.41 14.85 -3.33
N PHE A 66 11.91 14.17 -4.34
CA PHE A 66 11.57 12.75 -4.22
C PHE A 66 12.85 11.92 -4.32
N GLU A 67 13.00 11.00 -3.38
CA GLU A 67 14.11 10.04 -3.35
C GLU A 67 13.64 8.67 -3.83
N SER A 68 14.51 7.92 -4.51
CA SER A 68 14.18 6.53 -4.83
C SER A 68 14.39 5.64 -3.61
N TYR A 69 13.57 4.61 -3.47
CA TYR A 69 13.97 3.47 -2.64
C TYR A 69 15.32 2.94 -3.11
N GLY A 70 16.09 2.31 -2.23
CA GLY A 70 17.40 1.77 -2.60
C GLY A 70 17.31 0.97 -3.91
N ARG A 71 18.03 1.41 -4.94
CA ARG A 71 17.95 0.85 -6.32
C ARG A 71 18.21 -0.65 -6.40
N GLN A 72 18.93 -1.20 -5.45
CA GLN A 72 19.17 -2.64 -5.35
C GLN A 72 17.95 -3.38 -4.80
N ARG A 73 17.06 -2.71 -4.07
CA ARG A 73 15.93 -3.33 -3.41
C ARG A 73 14.64 -3.23 -4.23
N VAL A 74 14.36 -2.09 -4.84
CA VAL A 74 13.11 -1.80 -5.57
C VAL A 74 13.43 -1.44 -7.01
N GLN A 75 13.01 -2.30 -7.94
CA GLN A 75 13.12 -2.08 -9.38
C GLN A 75 11.78 -2.45 -10.04
N PRO A 76 11.28 -1.66 -11.00
CA PRO A 76 11.81 -0.34 -11.41
C PRO A 76 11.83 0.67 -10.25
N PRO A 77 12.57 1.79 -10.38
CA PRO A 77 12.67 2.79 -9.32
C PRO A 77 11.29 3.36 -8.95
N VAL A 78 10.96 3.28 -7.68
CA VAL A 78 9.80 3.97 -7.10
C VAL A 78 10.32 5.17 -6.34
N MET A 79 9.82 6.35 -6.69
CA MET A 79 10.18 7.58 -6.03
C MET A 79 9.26 7.81 -4.83
N ARG A 80 9.80 8.41 -3.76
CA ARG A 80 9.03 8.73 -2.55
C ARG A 80 9.43 10.05 -1.92
N PHE A 81 8.50 10.66 -1.20
CA PHE A 81 8.74 11.73 -0.26
C PHE A 81 8.23 11.31 1.12
N GLY A 82 9.10 11.36 2.12
CA GLY A 82 8.85 10.80 3.45
C GLY A 82 9.69 9.55 3.74
N VAL A 83 9.43 8.88 4.86
CA VAL A 83 10.25 7.79 5.39
C VAL A 83 9.43 6.52 5.51
N GLY A 84 9.90 5.44 4.89
CA GLY A 84 9.36 4.09 5.03
C GLY A 84 10.17 3.30 6.05
N VAL A 85 9.51 2.61 6.98
CA VAL A 85 10.18 1.83 8.03
C VAL A 85 11.02 0.68 7.46
N SER A 86 10.55 0.08 6.36
CA SER A 86 11.24 -1.04 5.71
C SER A 86 12.62 -0.68 5.15
N ASP A 87 12.91 0.61 4.86
CA ASP A 87 14.25 1.05 4.44
C ASP A 87 15.27 1.02 5.58
N HIS A 88 14.79 1.03 6.79
CA HIS A 88 15.59 0.99 8.01
C HIS A 88 15.54 -0.36 8.71
N ARG A 89 15.13 -1.41 7.98
CA ARG A 89 15.16 -2.78 8.50
C ARG A 89 16.59 -3.35 8.44
N ARG A 90 17.06 -3.90 9.54
CA ARG A 90 18.33 -4.61 9.66
C ARG A 90 18.11 -5.88 10.50
N ASN A 91 18.39 -7.04 9.93
CA ASN A 91 18.28 -8.33 10.62
C ASN A 91 16.93 -8.53 11.34
N GLY A 92 15.82 -8.26 10.64
CA GLY A 92 14.48 -8.40 11.20
C GLY A 92 14.04 -7.31 12.18
N SER A 93 14.89 -6.31 12.47
CA SER A 93 14.61 -5.25 13.45
C SER A 93 14.63 -3.85 12.81
N VAL A 94 14.03 -2.88 13.47
CA VAL A 94 14.12 -1.46 13.12
C VAL A 94 15.48 -0.92 13.58
N ALA A 95 16.31 -0.45 12.63
CA ALA A 95 17.62 0.11 12.92
C ALA A 95 17.52 1.48 13.60
N ASP A 96 18.50 1.85 14.40
CA ASP A 96 18.57 3.15 15.11
C ASP A 96 18.53 4.34 14.16
N SER A 97 19.03 4.19 12.93
CA SER A 97 18.99 5.21 11.86
C SER A 97 17.58 5.62 11.46
N TYR A 98 16.57 4.82 11.79
CA TYR A 98 15.17 5.13 11.50
C TYR A 98 14.69 6.40 12.23
N TRP A 99 15.05 6.54 13.50
CA TRP A 99 14.50 7.62 14.31
C TRP A 99 14.95 9.02 13.88
N PRO A 100 16.22 9.27 13.59
CA PRO A 100 16.63 10.55 12.98
C PRO A 100 15.95 10.79 11.63
N ALA A 101 15.77 9.74 10.81
CA ALA A 101 15.08 9.84 9.53
C ALA A 101 13.60 10.24 9.70
N VAL A 102 12.89 9.66 10.69
CA VAL A 102 11.50 10.05 11.03
C VAL A 102 11.42 11.53 11.36
N GLU A 103 12.32 12.05 12.20
CA GLU A 103 12.31 13.47 12.57
C GLU A 103 12.62 14.37 11.37
N ALA A 104 13.58 13.99 10.53
CA ALA A 104 13.88 14.69 9.29
C ALA A 104 12.69 14.68 8.32
N GLY A 105 12.02 13.53 8.17
CA GLY A 105 10.84 13.38 7.34
C GLY A 105 9.67 14.24 7.84
N ARG A 106 9.41 14.25 9.15
CA ARG A 106 8.40 15.12 9.77
C ARG A 106 8.69 16.60 9.53
N LYS A 107 9.98 16.99 9.65
CA LYS A 107 10.40 18.37 9.35
C LYS A 107 10.19 18.71 7.88
N ALA A 108 10.50 17.78 6.96
CA ALA A 108 10.27 17.97 5.54
C ALA A 108 8.79 18.18 5.22
N TRP A 109 7.90 17.34 5.76
CA TRP A 109 6.45 17.49 5.60
C TRP A 109 5.93 18.84 6.14
N ARG A 110 6.36 19.25 7.33
CA ARG A 110 6.00 20.59 7.88
C ARG A 110 6.53 21.72 7.02
N GLY A 111 7.70 21.54 6.42
CA GLY A 111 8.34 22.51 5.53
C GLY A 111 7.58 22.77 4.22
N LEU A 112 6.61 21.93 3.86
CA LEU A 112 5.75 22.14 2.69
C LEU A 112 4.78 23.31 2.85
N GLY A 113 4.58 23.82 4.07
CA GLY A 113 3.70 24.96 4.32
C GLY A 113 2.21 24.68 4.18
N LEU A 114 1.80 23.39 4.19
CA LEU A 114 0.39 23.02 4.20
C LEU A 114 -0.27 23.46 5.51
N PRO A 115 -1.54 23.94 5.50
CA PRO A 115 -2.24 24.37 6.71
C PRO A 115 -2.64 23.22 7.63
N TYR A 116 -2.42 21.97 7.21
CA TYR A 116 -2.72 20.75 7.96
C TYR A 116 -1.71 19.64 7.63
N ASP A 117 -1.62 18.65 8.50
CA ASP A 117 -0.89 17.40 8.21
C ASP A 117 -1.77 16.50 7.33
N PRO A 118 -1.37 16.20 6.08
CA PRO A 118 -2.20 15.41 5.16
C PRO A 118 -2.46 13.98 5.66
N PHE A 119 -1.54 13.37 6.39
CA PHE A 119 -1.75 12.04 6.97
C PHE A 119 -2.69 12.07 8.19
N ALA A 120 -2.60 13.13 9.01
CA ALA A 120 -3.56 13.33 10.09
C ALA A 120 -4.97 13.52 9.52
N ARG A 121 -5.10 14.29 8.44
CA ARG A 121 -6.38 14.47 7.74
C ARG A 121 -6.93 13.15 7.19
N CYS A 122 -6.10 12.32 6.57
CA CYS A 122 -6.52 10.98 6.11
C CYS A 122 -7.01 10.11 7.28
N ARG A 123 -6.29 10.12 8.42
CA ARG A 123 -6.70 9.36 9.62
C ARG A 123 -8.02 9.87 10.20
N GLU A 124 -8.23 11.16 10.24
CA GLU A 124 -9.48 11.78 10.69
C GLU A 124 -10.67 11.31 9.85
N ILE A 125 -10.58 11.39 8.53
CA ILE A 125 -11.64 10.96 7.62
C ILE A 125 -11.88 9.45 7.73
N LEU A 126 -10.80 8.64 7.72
CA LEU A 126 -10.88 7.19 7.85
C LEU A 126 -11.50 6.77 9.18
N GLY A 127 -11.20 7.50 10.25
CA GLY A 127 -11.67 7.22 11.60
C GLY A 127 -13.06 7.74 11.95
N ALA A 128 -13.71 8.49 11.06
CA ALA A 128 -15.00 9.14 11.37
C ALA A 128 -16.08 8.16 11.87
N ASP A 129 -16.09 6.94 11.31
CA ASP A 129 -17.05 5.87 11.69
C ASP A 129 -16.38 4.75 12.50
N TRP A 130 -15.12 4.92 12.93
CA TRP A 130 -14.39 3.90 13.67
C TRP A 130 -14.58 4.09 15.18
N PRO A 131 -14.99 3.04 15.94
CA PRO A 131 -15.26 3.18 17.37
C PRO A 131 -14.00 3.29 18.25
N GLY A 132 -12.82 2.89 17.74
CA GLY A 132 -11.55 2.97 18.42
C GLY A 132 -10.72 4.18 17.96
N ALA A 133 -9.52 4.32 18.49
CA ALA A 133 -8.58 5.34 18.04
C ALA A 133 -8.02 4.98 16.65
N VAL A 134 -7.79 6.02 15.81
CA VAL A 134 -6.98 5.93 14.60
C VAL A 134 -5.76 6.81 14.80
N ALA A 135 -4.60 6.21 15.02
CA ALA A 135 -3.39 6.91 15.45
C ALA A 135 -2.15 6.40 14.73
N VAL A 136 -1.07 7.17 14.82
CA VAL A 136 0.25 6.69 14.41
C VAL A 136 0.70 5.57 15.35
N GLY A 137 1.18 4.46 14.77
CA GLY A 137 1.74 3.35 15.52
C GLY A 137 3.00 3.75 16.30
N ARG A 138 3.26 3.06 17.39
CA ARG A 138 4.42 3.32 18.27
C ARG A 138 5.26 2.07 18.41
N ARG A 139 6.57 2.30 18.58
CA ARG A 139 7.55 1.28 18.96
C ARG A 139 8.42 1.83 20.08
N GLY A 140 8.43 1.15 21.22
CA GLY A 140 9.10 1.63 22.45
C GLY A 140 8.58 3.00 22.89
N GLY A 141 7.28 3.25 22.77
CA GLY A 141 6.62 4.52 23.07
C GLY A 141 6.86 5.65 22.07
N ARG A 142 7.72 5.46 21.04
CA ARG A 142 8.03 6.47 20.00
C ARG A 142 7.13 6.26 18.78
N GLU A 143 6.58 7.33 18.25
CA GLU A 143 5.76 7.27 17.03
C GLU A 143 6.59 6.97 15.80
N LEU A 144 6.09 6.06 14.96
CA LEU A 144 6.64 5.76 13.65
C LEU A 144 6.40 6.93 12.67
N ALA A 145 6.96 6.86 11.47
CA ALA A 145 6.68 7.80 10.40
C ALA A 145 5.17 7.75 10.04
N PRO A 146 4.52 8.90 9.77
CA PRO A 146 3.07 8.92 9.57
C PRO A 146 2.60 8.36 8.22
N GLY A 147 3.49 8.27 7.24
CA GLY A 147 3.22 7.84 5.88
C GLY A 147 4.20 8.43 4.88
N VAL A 148 3.98 8.15 3.60
CA VAL A 148 4.82 8.58 2.49
C VAL A 148 3.98 9.02 1.29
N ALA A 149 4.49 9.94 0.45
CA ALA A 149 4.01 10.09 -0.91
C ALA A 149 4.86 9.18 -1.81
N ARG A 150 4.21 8.37 -2.67
CA ARG A 150 4.88 7.45 -3.61
C ARG A 150 4.54 7.80 -5.05
N GLU A 151 5.56 7.66 -5.91
CA GLU A 151 5.46 7.90 -7.35
C GLU A 151 6.05 6.70 -8.12
N PRO A 152 5.27 5.65 -8.37
CA PRO A 152 5.67 4.45 -9.10
C PRO A 152 5.35 4.57 -10.60
N ASN A 153 5.83 5.59 -11.31
CA ASN A 153 5.50 5.80 -12.73
C ASN A 153 5.98 4.67 -13.64
N GLN A 154 7.09 4.02 -13.31
CA GLN A 154 7.59 2.86 -14.06
C GLN A 154 6.97 1.54 -13.60
N GLY A 155 5.95 1.63 -12.75
CA GLY A 155 5.32 0.49 -12.09
C GLY A 155 5.98 0.14 -10.76
N PHE A 156 5.43 -0.87 -10.11
CA PHE A 156 6.00 -1.51 -8.93
C PHE A 156 5.85 -3.01 -9.10
N GLN A 157 6.95 -3.74 -9.00
CA GLN A 157 6.99 -5.19 -9.18
C GLN A 157 5.99 -5.90 -8.29
N VAL A 158 5.63 -7.12 -8.67
CA VAL A 158 4.84 -8.02 -7.82
C VAL A 158 5.55 -8.22 -6.49
N HIS A 159 4.86 -7.91 -5.40
CA HIS A 159 5.36 -8.03 -4.03
C HIS A 159 4.21 -8.23 -3.06
N PHE A 160 4.53 -8.51 -1.82
CA PHE A 160 3.61 -8.48 -0.70
C PHE A 160 4.27 -7.75 0.48
N ASP A 161 3.46 -7.19 1.36
CA ASP A 161 3.92 -6.51 2.57
C ASP A 161 3.30 -7.18 3.80
N GLU A 162 4.13 -7.68 4.70
CA GLU A 162 3.68 -8.29 5.94
C GLU A 162 4.61 -7.92 7.10
N ALA A 163 4.18 -6.95 7.92
CA ALA A 163 5.00 -6.40 9.00
C ALA A 163 5.44 -7.46 10.02
N LEU A 164 4.57 -8.41 10.37
CA LEU A 164 4.89 -9.50 11.30
C LEU A 164 5.98 -10.44 10.76
N ARG A 165 6.09 -10.55 9.44
CA ARG A 165 7.12 -11.34 8.79
C ARG A 165 8.41 -10.55 8.58
N GLU A 166 8.27 -9.25 8.29
CA GLU A 166 9.42 -8.39 8.06
C GLU A 166 10.16 -8.04 9.36
N PHE A 167 9.46 -7.94 10.48
CA PHE A 167 10.01 -7.53 11.77
C PHE A 167 9.81 -8.62 12.82
N GLU A 168 10.89 -9.37 13.09
CA GLU A 168 10.89 -10.51 14.02
C GLU A 168 10.69 -10.10 15.49
N ASP A 169 11.01 -8.85 15.84
CA ASP A 169 10.94 -8.29 17.18
C ASP A 169 9.77 -7.31 17.37
N ASP A 170 8.67 -7.54 16.66
CA ASP A 170 7.47 -6.71 16.63
C ASP A 170 7.71 -5.25 16.20
N LEU A 171 7.08 -4.83 15.13
CA LEU A 171 7.17 -3.44 14.64
C LEU A 171 6.47 -2.46 15.59
N LEU A 172 5.41 -2.88 16.25
CA LEU A 172 4.53 -2.03 17.04
C LEU A 172 4.45 -2.49 18.49
N ASP A 173 4.23 -1.55 19.41
CA ASP A 173 4.00 -1.85 20.83
C ASP A 173 2.69 -2.63 21.08
N SER A 174 1.79 -2.67 20.10
CA SER A 174 0.52 -3.39 20.18
C SER A 174 0.46 -4.49 19.13
N PRO A 175 0.13 -5.74 19.51
CA PRO A 175 -0.09 -6.82 18.56
C PRO A 175 -1.22 -6.50 17.56
N LEU A 176 -1.06 -6.96 16.33
CA LEU A 176 -2.03 -6.78 15.25
C LEU A 176 -2.84 -8.05 15.01
N VAL A 177 -4.12 -7.88 14.66
CA VAL A 177 -5.01 -8.96 14.19
C VAL A 177 -5.19 -8.91 12.67
N ALA A 178 -4.97 -7.75 12.05
CA ALA A 178 -5.00 -7.59 10.59
C ALA A 178 -4.08 -6.44 10.17
N GLN A 179 -3.60 -6.53 8.91
CA GLN A 179 -2.80 -5.48 8.29
C GLN A 179 -3.45 -5.04 6.97
N PHE A 180 -3.35 -3.75 6.67
CA PHE A 180 -3.87 -3.12 5.47
C PHE A 180 -2.85 -2.15 4.89
N ALA A 181 -3.00 -1.84 3.60
CA ALA A 181 -2.32 -0.72 2.95
C ALA A 181 -3.36 0.30 2.48
N PHE A 182 -3.15 1.54 2.86
CA PHE A 182 -3.97 2.68 2.46
C PHE A 182 -3.26 3.49 1.39
N ASN A 183 -3.99 3.88 0.34
CA ASN A 183 -3.53 4.79 -0.71
C ASN A 183 -4.61 5.82 -1.03
N LEU A 184 -4.25 7.10 -1.04
CA LEU A 184 -5.05 8.22 -1.53
C LEU A 184 -4.39 8.77 -2.79
N TYR A 185 -5.09 8.80 -3.91
CA TYR A 185 -4.55 9.25 -5.18
C TYR A 185 -4.61 10.78 -5.31
N LEU A 186 -3.45 11.43 -5.39
CA LEU A 186 -3.32 12.89 -5.56
C LEU A 186 -3.22 13.28 -7.03
N SER A 187 -2.54 12.46 -7.83
CA SER A 187 -2.37 12.61 -9.27
C SER A 187 -2.44 11.24 -9.91
N VAL A 188 -3.05 11.17 -11.10
CA VAL A 188 -3.24 9.94 -11.85
C VAL A 188 -2.69 10.10 -13.26
N PRO A 189 -2.16 9.02 -13.86
CA PRO A 189 -1.61 9.04 -15.22
C PRO A 189 -2.72 9.08 -16.27
N ASP A 190 -2.34 9.40 -17.51
CA ASP A 190 -3.25 9.34 -18.65
C ASP A 190 -3.59 7.89 -19.03
N GLY A 191 -2.65 6.96 -18.80
CA GLY A 191 -2.83 5.53 -19.02
C GLY A 191 -1.96 4.69 -18.11
N GLY A 192 -2.42 3.49 -17.77
CA GLY A 192 -1.73 2.60 -16.82
C GLY A 192 -1.84 3.06 -15.38
N GLY A 193 -0.91 2.60 -14.55
CA GLY A 193 -0.85 2.97 -13.12
C GLY A 193 -1.88 2.25 -12.24
N GLU A 194 -2.55 1.24 -12.76
CA GLU A 194 -3.50 0.41 -12.01
C GLU A 194 -2.77 -0.32 -10.88
N THR A 195 -3.45 -0.45 -9.75
CA THR A 195 -3.07 -1.37 -8.69
C THR A 195 -3.68 -2.73 -8.98
N VAL A 196 -2.85 -3.76 -9.08
CA VAL A 196 -3.29 -5.15 -9.30
C VAL A 196 -3.10 -5.92 -8.00
N LEU A 197 -4.13 -6.67 -7.60
CA LEU A 197 -4.05 -7.61 -6.49
C LEU A 197 -4.39 -9.00 -7.00
N TRP A 198 -3.63 -9.99 -6.52
CA TRP A 198 -3.89 -11.39 -6.79
C TRP A 198 -4.37 -12.11 -5.53
N ARG A 199 -5.27 -13.07 -5.67
CA ARG A 199 -5.72 -13.94 -4.60
C ARG A 199 -4.65 -14.99 -4.29
N HIS A 200 -3.48 -14.52 -3.93
CA HIS A 200 -2.33 -15.33 -3.60
C HIS A 200 -1.57 -14.67 -2.45
N ARG A 201 -1.46 -15.36 -1.34
CA ARG A 201 -0.62 -14.96 -0.21
C ARG A 201 0.67 -15.75 -0.25
N TRP A 202 1.73 -15.09 0.16
CA TRP A 202 3.04 -15.72 0.17
C TRP A 202 3.07 -17.04 0.97
N HIS A 203 3.78 -18.02 0.45
CA HIS A 203 4.18 -19.26 1.11
C HIS A 203 5.64 -19.61 0.77
N PRO A 204 6.33 -20.51 1.52
CA PRO A 204 7.76 -20.77 1.33
C PRO A 204 8.18 -21.18 -0.09
N GLY A 205 7.30 -21.82 -0.86
CA GLY A 205 7.56 -22.20 -2.25
C GLY A 205 7.72 -21.02 -3.20
N ASP A 206 7.15 -19.86 -2.86
CA ASP A 206 7.20 -18.64 -3.69
C ASP A 206 8.58 -18.00 -3.73
N GLU A 207 9.45 -18.34 -2.77
CA GLU A 207 10.83 -17.81 -2.76
C GLU A 207 11.62 -18.19 -4.02
N SER A 208 11.26 -19.26 -4.72
CA SER A 208 11.87 -19.64 -6.00
C SER A 208 11.60 -18.61 -7.13
N PHE A 209 10.59 -17.77 -6.97
CA PHE A 209 10.21 -16.70 -7.91
C PHE A 209 10.74 -15.33 -7.50
N ARG A 210 11.44 -15.21 -6.37
CA ARG A 210 12.02 -13.93 -5.93
C ARG A 210 13.07 -13.46 -6.93
N LEU A 211 12.99 -12.20 -7.30
CA LEU A 211 13.98 -11.59 -8.18
C LEU A 211 15.30 -11.38 -7.43
N PRO A 212 16.46 -11.62 -8.06
CA PRO A 212 17.76 -11.45 -7.42
C PRO A 212 17.93 -10.02 -6.87
N GLU A 213 18.41 -9.93 -5.63
CA GLU A 213 18.66 -8.67 -4.94
C GLU A 213 17.48 -7.69 -4.93
N SER A 214 16.24 -8.18 -5.10
CA SER A 214 15.02 -7.38 -5.17
C SER A 214 14.05 -7.72 -4.04
N TYR A 215 13.23 -6.74 -3.72
CA TYR A 215 12.04 -6.94 -2.87
C TYR A 215 10.92 -7.69 -3.62
N GLY A 216 10.93 -7.59 -4.94
CA GLY A 216 9.88 -8.10 -5.81
C GLY A 216 10.08 -9.55 -6.25
N TYR A 217 9.04 -10.05 -6.89
CA TYR A 217 8.92 -11.37 -7.45
C TYR A 217 8.66 -11.31 -8.95
N SER A 218 9.02 -12.36 -9.68
CA SER A 218 8.55 -12.57 -11.06
C SER A 218 7.02 -12.71 -11.05
N GLU A 219 6.32 -12.19 -12.07
CA GLU A 219 4.87 -12.38 -12.22
C GLU A 219 4.46 -13.87 -12.29
N ALA A 220 5.37 -14.76 -12.60
CA ALA A 220 5.11 -16.21 -12.55
C ALA A 220 4.72 -16.71 -11.14
N VAL A 221 5.05 -15.98 -10.08
CA VAL A 221 4.67 -16.35 -8.70
C VAL A 221 3.16 -16.40 -8.51
N VAL A 222 2.41 -15.55 -9.19
CA VAL A 222 0.95 -15.48 -9.07
C VAL A 222 0.22 -16.42 -10.03
N GLY A 223 0.93 -16.97 -11.05
CA GLY A 223 0.39 -17.97 -11.98
C GLY A 223 -0.99 -17.60 -12.50
N ASP A 224 -1.93 -18.53 -12.36
CA ASP A 224 -3.35 -18.34 -12.75
C ASP A 224 -4.23 -17.84 -11.60
N ALA A 225 -3.66 -17.26 -10.54
CA ALA A 225 -4.42 -16.75 -9.41
C ALA A 225 -5.41 -15.66 -9.87
N GLU A 226 -6.63 -15.73 -9.35
CA GLU A 226 -7.64 -14.69 -9.58
C GLU A 226 -7.11 -13.32 -9.19
N SER A 227 -7.36 -12.32 -10.01
CA SER A 227 -6.89 -10.95 -9.78
C SER A 227 -7.97 -9.90 -9.96
N VAL A 228 -7.77 -8.77 -9.31
CA VAL A 228 -8.53 -7.54 -9.55
C VAL A 228 -7.57 -6.43 -9.93
N GLU A 229 -7.97 -5.60 -10.88
CA GLU A 229 -7.22 -4.45 -11.34
C GLU A 229 -7.99 -3.18 -11.04
N ILE A 230 -7.35 -2.22 -10.36
CA ILE A 230 -7.99 -1.03 -9.81
C ILE A 230 -7.36 0.20 -10.41
N ARG A 231 -8.11 0.89 -11.26
CA ARG A 231 -7.69 2.14 -11.87
C ARG A 231 -7.65 3.25 -10.81
N PRO A 232 -6.55 4.02 -10.71
CA PRO A 232 -6.48 5.18 -9.81
C PRO A 232 -7.42 6.30 -10.28
N VAL A 233 -8.05 6.98 -9.33
CA VAL A 233 -8.87 8.19 -9.56
C VAL A 233 -8.49 9.23 -8.53
N ILE A 234 -8.32 10.49 -8.93
CA ILE A 234 -7.93 11.59 -8.02
C ILE A 234 -9.00 11.74 -6.93
N GLY A 235 -8.55 11.82 -5.68
CA GLY A 235 -9.41 11.97 -4.52
C GLY A 235 -9.96 10.66 -3.96
N ASP A 236 -9.87 9.56 -4.72
CA ASP A 236 -10.28 8.26 -4.21
C ASP A 236 -9.24 7.68 -3.26
N ALA A 237 -9.74 7.00 -2.22
CA ALA A 237 -8.89 6.17 -1.36
C ALA A 237 -9.14 4.68 -1.59
N LEU A 238 -8.07 3.92 -1.49
CA LEU A 238 -8.06 2.47 -1.59
C LEU A 238 -7.47 1.87 -0.31
N LEU A 239 -8.17 0.92 0.28
CA LEU A 239 -7.68 0.08 1.37
C LEU A 239 -7.65 -1.37 0.88
N LEU A 240 -6.50 -2.04 1.03
CA LEU A 240 -6.30 -3.41 0.59
C LEU A 240 -5.56 -4.24 1.64
N ASP A 241 -5.64 -5.58 1.53
CA ASP A 241 -4.81 -6.49 2.32
C ASP A 241 -3.46 -6.72 1.59
N PRO A 242 -2.36 -6.09 2.06
CA PRO A 242 -1.08 -6.12 1.36
C PRO A 242 -0.35 -7.46 1.50
N ARG A 243 -0.88 -8.41 2.28
CA ARG A 243 -0.34 -9.78 2.38
C ARG A 243 -0.68 -10.60 1.13
N ASN A 244 -1.69 -10.19 0.34
CA ASN A 244 -1.86 -10.67 -1.00
C ASN A 244 -0.78 -10.08 -1.91
N PHE A 245 -0.26 -10.88 -2.85
CA PHE A 245 0.61 -10.33 -3.88
C PHE A 245 -0.07 -9.21 -4.62
N HIS A 246 0.64 -8.11 -4.80
CA HIS A 246 0.13 -6.95 -5.50
C HIS A 246 1.24 -6.24 -6.30
N ALA A 247 0.83 -5.43 -7.25
CA ALA A 247 1.73 -4.66 -8.11
C ALA A 247 1.10 -3.33 -8.52
N VAL A 248 1.89 -2.44 -9.10
CA VAL A 248 1.40 -1.28 -9.82
C VAL A 248 1.86 -1.39 -11.27
N ARG A 249 0.93 -1.26 -12.22
CA ARG A 249 1.27 -1.24 -13.65
C ARG A 249 2.07 0.01 -14.00
N PRO A 250 3.00 -0.08 -14.95
CA PRO A 250 3.65 1.11 -15.51
C PRO A 250 2.61 2.11 -16.02
N SER A 251 2.94 3.39 -15.94
CA SER A 251 2.05 4.47 -16.34
C SER A 251 2.67 5.35 -17.43
N THR A 252 1.80 6.07 -18.18
CA THR A 252 2.18 6.99 -19.24
C THR A 252 1.51 8.34 -19.04
N GLY A 253 2.14 9.40 -19.55
CA GLY A 253 1.63 10.77 -19.44
C GLY A 253 1.91 11.40 -18.08
N ALA A 254 0.89 11.89 -17.39
CA ALA A 254 1.01 12.57 -16.12
C ALA A 254 1.58 11.67 -15.00
N ARG A 255 2.17 12.30 -13.97
CA ARG A 255 2.74 11.62 -12.80
C ARG A 255 1.63 10.90 -12.00
N ARG A 256 1.89 9.67 -11.59
CA ARG A 256 1.04 8.96 -10.64
C ARG A 256 1.59 9.17 -9.23
N ILE A 257 0.90 9.95 -8.41
CA ILE A 257 1.30 10.22 -7.02
C ILE A 257 0.18 9.82 -6.08
N ALA A 258 0.53 9.06 -5.05
CA ALA A 258 -0.40 8.70 -3.98
C ALA A 258 0.22 8.94 -2.60
N LEU A 259 -0.56 9.45 -1.65
CA LEU A 259 -0.25 9.34 -0.23
C LEU A 259 -0.56 7.92 0.21
N GLY A 260 0.36 7.30 0.95
CA GLY A 260 0.21 5.95 1.45
C GLY A 260 0.74 5.76 2.85
N PHE A 261 0.11 4.85 3.57
CA PHE A 261 0.59 4.31 4.84
C PHE A 261 0.10 2.88 5.01
N SER A 262 0.88 2.10 5.74
CA SER A 262 0.41 0.82 6.26
C SER A 262 -0.49 1.07 7.47
N MET A 263 -1.48 0.20 7.66
CA MET A 263 -2.41 0.28 8.79
C MET A 263 -2.63 -1.10 9.39
N GLY A 264 -2.67 -1.18 10.71
CA GLY A 264 -2.97 -2.40 11.43
C GLY A 264 -4.18 -2.25 12.34
N LEU A 265 -5.04 -3.26 12.38
CA LEU A 265 -6.05 -3.42 13.42
C LEU A 265 -5.39 -4.11 14.62
N SER A 266 -5.32 -3.42 15.74
CA SER A 266 -4.74 -3.96 16.97
C SER A 266 -5.74 -4.86 17.71
N VAL A 267 -5.23 -5.69 18.61
CA VAL A 267 -6.04 -6.53 19.52
C VAL A 267 -6.97 -5.71 20.42
N THR A 268 -6.67 -4.42 20.64
CA THR A 268 -7.51 -3.49 21.41
C THR A 268 -8.57 -2.78 20.57
N GLY A 269 -8.66 -3.07 19.28
CA GLY A 269 -9.63 -2.46 18.36
C GLY A 269 -9.23 -1.10 17.82
N ASN A 270 -8.00 -0.65 18.03
CA ASN A 270 -7.47 0.58 17.46
C ASN A 270 -6.88 0.34 16.06
N LEU A 271 -6.96 1.34 15.19
CA LEU A 271 -6.26 1.36 13.91
C LEU A 271 -4.95 2.14 14.07
N LEU A 272 -3.84 1.46 13.83
CA LEU A 272 -2.49 2.01 13.97
C LEU A 272 -1.86 2.17 12.59
N THR A 273 -1.32 3.35 12.26
CA THR A 273 -0.75 3.66 10.94
C THR A 273 0.76 3.87 11.01
N TRP A 274 1.47 3.51 9.92
CA TRP A 274 2.91 3.77 9.78
C TRP A 274 3.33 3.90 8.31
N GLY A 275 4.46 4.59 8.07
CA GLY A 275 5.07 4.80 6.75
C GLY A 275 5.97 3.67 6.28
#